data_6f9242e72a77b6c73840756597ea9f4b
#
_entry.id   6f9242e72a77b6c73840756597ea9f4b
#
_cell.length_a   1.000
_cell.length_b   1.000
_cell.length_c   1.000
_cell.angle_alpha   90.00
_cell.angle_beta   90.00
_cell.angle_gamma   90.00
#
_symmetry.space_group_name_H-M   'P 1'
#
loop_
_entity.id
_entity.type
_entity.pdbx_description
1 polymer ?
#
loop_
_entity_poly.entity_id
_entity_poly.type
_entity_poly.pdbx_seq_one_letter_code
_entity_poly.pdbx_strand_id
1 'polypeptide(L)'
;DAAAAQRFLPRLDLPALKGVAEWYYDWMRHGPYDPWWQWAELTGRYARVSAAVLNISGWHDEMYGPIGATTNFAGLVASRAGDVRSARTQLVIGPWTHGTDWDSPVIGARDMGAAAVQDYDALVLDWMDRWVVGTDNGVDRRPTVRLYAMGAGAWRTGDTWPPPADRRA
;
A
#
# COMPACT_ATOMS: atom_id res chain seq x y z
N ASP A 1 30.34 -7.25 -2.96
CA ASP A 1 29.41 -8.33 -3.28
C ASP A 1 28.21 -8.25 -2.35
N ALA A 2 27.00 -8.10 -2.93
CA ALA A 2 25.75 -7.95 -2.19
C ALA A 2 25.44 -9.17 -1.31
N ALA A 3 25.73 -10.37 -1.80
CA ALA A 3 25.51 -11.61 -1.05
C ALA A 3 26.41 -11.72 0.19
N ALA A 4 27.63 -11.23 0.11
CA ALA A 4 28.53 -11.15 1.26
C ALA A 4 28.03 -10.10 2.27
N ALA A 5 27.55 -8.95 1.80
CA ALA A 5 26.99 -7.92 2.66
C ALA A 5 25.72 -8.41 3.39
N GLN A 6 24.86 -9.19 2.71
CA GLN A 6 23.66 -9.77 3.33
C GLN A 6 23.95 -10.78 4.45
N ARG A 7 25.13 -11.44 4.42
CA ARG A 7 25.56 -12.42 5.43
C ARG A 7 26.41 -11.84 6.54
N PHE A 8 26.81 -10.57 6.40
CA PHE A 8 27.69 -9.92 7.38
C PHE A 8 26.97 -9.67 8.71
N LEU A 9 27.63 -10.02 9.80
CA LEU A 9 27.15 -9.80 11.16
C LEU A 9 28.27 -9.24 12.04
N PRO A 10 27.95 -8.34 12.99
CA PRO A 10 26.65 -7.72 13.21
C PRO A 10 26.34 -6.68 12.14
N ARG A 11 25.05 -6.49 11.83
CA ARG A 11 24.59 -5.53 10.80
C ARG A 11 25.02 -4.09 11.08
N LEU A 12 25.18 -3.72 12.33
CA LEU A 12 25.65 -2.39 12.76
C LEU A 12 27.07 -2.05 12.31
N ASP A 13 27.86 -3.06 11.96
CA ASP A 13 29.27 -2.88 11.58
C ASP A 13 29.54 -3.14 10.08
N LEU A 14 28.51 -3.17 9.25
CA LEU A 14 28.61 -3.49 7.83
C LEU A 14 29.57 -2.52 7.10
N PRO A 15 30.81 -2.91 6.76
CA PRO A 15 31.83 -1.96 6.28
C PRO A 15 31.48 -1.33 4.94
N ALA A 16 30.71 -2.04 4.11
CA ALA A 16 30.38 -1.61 2.75
C ALA A 16 29.58 -0.29 2.67
N LEU A 17 28.92 0.09 3.77
CA LEU A 17 28.10 1.30 3.83
C LEU A 17 28.78 2.46 4.56
N LYS A 18 29.95 2.22 5.15
CA LYS A 18 30.70 3.23 5.91
C LYS A 18 31.16 4.37 5.01
N GLY A 19 30.85 5.61 5.38
CA GLY A 19 31.16 6.79 4.58
C GLY A 19 30.28 7.00 3.34
N VAL A 20 29.35 6.06 3.05
CA VAL A 20 28.47 6.13 1.87
C VAL A 20 27.00 6.24 2.27
N ALA A 21 26.59 5.51 3.30
CA ALA A 21 25.18 5.46 3.75
C ALA A 21 25.11 5.41 5.29
N GLU A 22 25.58 6.46 5.94
CA GLU A 22 25.60 6.58 7.41
C GLU A 22 24.21 6.49 8.04
N TRP A 23 23.17 6.92 7.31
CA TRP A 23 21.77 6.78 7.71
C TRP A 23 21.37 5.33 8.01
N TYR A 24 22.00 4.35 7.37
CA TYR A 24 21.76 2.94 7.63
C TYR A 24 22.08 2.58 9.08
N TYR A 25 23.21 3.06 9.60
CA TYR A 25 23.61 2.74 10.96
C TYR A 25 22.72 3.43 11.98
N ASP A 26 22.23 4.63 11.66
CA ASP A 26 21.23 5.31 12.50
C ASP A 26 19.95 4.51 12.55
N TRP A 27 19.44 4.06 11.41
CA TRP A 27 18.24 3.22 11.35
C TRP A 27 18.40 1.93 12.16
N MET A 28 19.54 1.27 12.05
CA MET A 28 19.80 0.01 12.75
C MET A 28 19.98 0.14 14.27
N ARG A 29 20.26 1.34 14.78
CA ARG A 29 20.35 1.63 16.21
C ARG A 29 18.99 1.81 16.87
N HIS A 30 17.96 2.14 16.09
CA HIS A 30 16.62 2.43 16.58
C HIS A 30 15.69 1.24 16.35
N GLY A 31 15.12 0.69 17.43
CA GLY A 31 14.13 -0.39 17.35
C GLY A 31 12.82 0.08 16.71
N PRO A 32 11.94 -0.86 16.32
CA PRO A 32 10.73 -0.54 15.55
C PRO A 32 9.74 0.38 16.26
N TYR A 33 9.81 0.50 17.60
CA TYR A 33 8.93 1.35 18.41
C TYR A 33 9.67 2.55 19.02
N ASP A 34 10.88 2.83 18.55
CA ASP A 34 11.64 3.98 19.04
C ASP A 34 10.97 5.27 18.60
N PRO A 35 10.75 6.25 19.51
CA PRO A 35 10.22 7.56 19.16
C PRO A 35 11.02 8.31 18.09
N TRP A 36 12.25 7.90 17.83
CA TRP A 36 13.06 8.43 16.73
C TRP A 36 12.37 8.30 15.38
N TRP A 37 11.50 7.28 15.16
CA TRP A 37 10.77 7.06 13.92
C TRP A 37 9.60 8.02 13.69
N GLN A 38 9.25 8.86 14.66
CA GLN A 38 8.12 9.79 14.55
C GLN A 38 8.21 10.73 13.34
N TRP A 39 9.40 11.02 12.85
CA TRP A 39 9.57 11.84 11.65
C TRP A 39 9.01 11.17 10.39
N ALA A 40 9.03 9.86 10.32
CA ALA A 40 8.52 9.06 9.20
C ALA A 40 7.08 8.58 9.39
N GLU A 41 6.50 8.71 10.58
CA GLU A 41 5.13 8.27 10.85
C GLU A 41 4.08 9.23 10.31
N LEU A 42 3.04 8.64 9.69
CA LEU A 42 1.81 9.35 9.33
C LEU A 42 0.76 9.31 10.44
N THR A 43 0.87 8.37 11.38
CA THR A 43 -0.05 8.22 12.51
C THR A 43 -0.17 9.54 13.27
N GLY A 44 -1.40 10.00 13.49
CA GLY A 44 -1.69 11.28 14.11
C GLY A 44 -1.50 12.52 13.21
N ARG A 45 -1.08 12.35 11.94
CA ARG A 45 -0.83 13.45 10.99
C ARG A 45 -1.77 13.44 9.78
N TYR A 46 -2.69 12.51 9.68
CA TYR A 46 -3.57 12.34 8.52
C TYR A 46 -4.37 13.60 8.18
N ALA A 47 -4.80 14.38 9.18
CA ALA A 47 -5.52 15.62 8.96
C ALA A 47 -4.72 16.68 8.16
N ARG A 48 -3.39 16.55 8.13
CA ARG A 48 -2.49 17.44 7.37
C ARG A 48 -2.36 17.05 5.90
N VAL A 49 -2.85 15.86 5.52
CA VAL A 49 -2.78 15.35 4.15
C VAL A 49 -3.96 15.93 3.36
N SER A 50 -3.72 16.89 2.51
CA SER A 50 -4.73 17.52 1.63
C SER A 50 -4.86 16.83 0.27
N ALA A 51 -3.84 16.10 -0.16
CA ALA A 51 -3.83 15.43 -1.46
C ALA A 51 -4.86 14.29 -1.55
N ALA A 52 -5.29 13.97 -2.76
CA ALA A 52 -5.96 12.72 -3.06
C ALA A 52 -4.97 11.55 -2.90
N VAL A 53 -5.40 10.46 -2.25
CA VAL A 53 -4.52 9.33 -1.93
C VAL A 53 -5.11 8.02 -2.44
N LEU A 54 -4.38 7.38 -3.34
CA LEU A 54 -4.64 6.01 -3.79
C LEU A 54 -3.68 5.08 -3.03
N ASN A 55 -4.22 4.29 -2.10
CA ASN A 55 -3.46 3.30 -1.36
C ASN A 55 -3.52 1.97 -2.13
N ILE A 56 -2.39 1.48 -2.58
CA ILE A 56 -2.29 0.22 -3.32
C ILE A 56 -1.32 -0.70 -2.60
N SER A 57 -1.67 -1.97 -2.45
CA SER A 57 -0.77 -3.01 -1.93
C SER A 57 -1.23 -4.39 -2.40
N GLY A 58 -0.42 -5.41 -2.12
CA GLY A 58 -0.73 -6.81 -2.37
C GLY A 58 -0.90 -7.61 -1.08
N TRP A 59 -1.72 -8.66 -1.12
CA TRP A 59 -1.82 -9.60 0.01
C TRP A 59 -0.50 -10.31 0.31
N HIS A 60 0.34 -10.46 -0.71
CA HIS A 60 1.64 -11.11 -0.64
C HIS A 60 2.82 -10.13 -0.70
N ASP A 61 2.56 -8.84 -0.46
CA ASP A 61 3.61 -7.84 -0.36
C ASP A 61 4.47 -8.13 0.88
N GLU A 62 5.65 -8.68 0.66
CA GLU A 62 6.58 -9.10 1.68
C GLU A 62 7.41 -7.96 2.27
N MET A 63 7.41 -6.79 1.63
CA MET A 63 8.21 -5.64 2.07
C MET A 63 7.45 -4.79 3.08
N TYR A 64 6.25 -4.34 2.69
CA TYR A 64 5.46 -3.40 3.48
C TYR A 64 4.13 -3.99 3.92
N GLY A 65 3.67 -5.04 3.24
CA GLY A 65 2.42 -5.74 3.49
C GLY A 65 1.17 -4.86 3.30
N PRO A 66 -0.01 -5.46 3.32
CA PRO A 66 -1.26 -4.72 3.21
C PRO A 66 -1.54 -3.87 4.47
N ILE A 67 -0.86 -4.13 5.60
CA ILE A 67 -1.09 -3.46 6.88
C ILE A 67 -0.79 -1.96 6.76
N GLY A 68 0.31 -1.57 6.11
CA GLY A 68 0.66 -0.17 5.90
C GLY A 68 -0.41 0.58 5.10
N ALA A 69 -0.84 0.01 3.98
CA ALA A 69 -1.86 0.60 3.11
C ALA A 69 -3.22 0.72 3.82
N THR A 70 -3.65 -0.33 4.54
CA THR A 70 -4.93 -0.35 5.25
C THR A 70 -4.95 0.59 6.47
N THR A 71 -3.85 0.68 7.22
CA THR A 71 -3.70 1.60 8.35
C THR A 71 -3.76 3.05 7.87
N ASN A 72 -3.01 3.38 6.81
CA ASN A 72 -3.01 4.73 6.25
C ASN A 72 -4.37 5.09 5.66
N PHE A 73 -5.01 4.17 4.94
CA PHE A 73 -6.36 4.35 4.43
C PHE A 73 -7.36 4.66 5.56
N ALA A 74 -7.38 3.83 6.61
CA ALA A 74 -8.29 4.01 7.74
C ALA A 74 -8.06 5.36 8.45
N GLY A 75 -6.80 5.73 8.67
CA GLY A 75 -6.45 7.02 9.27
C GLY A 75 -6.86 8.22 8.42
N LEU A 76 -6.67 8.14 7.10
CA LEU A 76 -7.10 9.16 6.15
C LEU A 76 -8.62 9.31 6.13
N VAL A 77 -9.36 8.21 6.05
CA VAL A 77 -10.84 8.22 6.05
C VAL A 77 -11.36 8.83 7.35
N ALA A 78 -10.83 8.39 8.50
CA ALA A 78 -11.24 8.93 9.80
C ALA A 78 -10.97 10.44 9.91
N SER A 79 -9.83 10.91 9.41
CA SER A 79 -9.47 12.34 9.44
C SER A 79 -10.28 13.20 8.48
N ARG A 80 -10.91 12.58 7.48
CA ARG A 80 -11.73 13.22 6.43
C ARG A 80 -13.23 12.98 6.59
N ALA A 81 -13.64 12.39 7.71
CA ALA A 81 -15.06 12.09 7.98
C ALA A 81 -15.91 13.36 7.88
N GLY A 82 -16.95 13.32 7.06
CA GLY A 82 -17.82 14.47 6.80
C GLY A 82 -17.26 15.53 5.84
N ASP A 83 -16.08 15.32 5.26
CA ASP A 83 -15.44 16.21 4.29
C ASP A 83 -15.62 15.67 2.86
N VAL A 84 -15.75 16.57 1.88
CA VAL A 84 -15.72 16.24 0.43
C VAL A 84 -14.44 15.52 0.01
N ARG A 85 -13.38 15.63 0.80
CA ARG A 85 -12.12 14.90 0.59
C ARG A 85 -12.23 13.39 0.85
N SER A 86 -13.31 12.90 1.44
CA SER A 86 -13.51 11.45 1.65
C SER A 86 -13.44 10.68 0.33
N ALA A 87 -14.06 11.19 -0.74
CA ALA A 87 -13.98 10.62 -2.08
C ALA A 87 -12.57 10.61 -2.69
N ARG A 88 -11.62 11.34 -2.09
CA ARG A 88 -10.22 11.42 -2.53
C ARG A 88 -9.31 10.41 -1.84
N THR A 89 -9.88 9.34 -1.29
CA THR A 89 -9.10 8.29 -0.62
C THR A 89 -9.62 6.94 -1.07
N GLN A 90 -8.80 6.15 -1.76
CA GLN A 90 -9.16 4.80 -2.20
C GLN A 90 -8.13 3.79 -1.73
N LEU A 91 -8.57 2.54 -1.58
CA LEU A 91 -7.77 1.39 -1.20
C LEU A 91 -7.95 0.28 -2.23
N VAL A 92 -6.83 -0.22 -2.77
CA VAL A 92 -6.81 -1.38 -3.67
C VAL A 92 -5.83 -2.40 -3.11
N ILE A 93 -6.33 -3.60 -2.78
CA ILE A 93 -5.50 -4.73 -2.33
C ILE A 93 -5.70 -5.89 -3.30
N GLY A 94 -4.66 -6.16 -4.09
CA GLY A 94 -4.64 -7.30 -5.01
C GLY A 94 -3.97 -8.53 -4.43
N PRO A 95 -3.91 -9.64 -5.17
CA PRO A 95 -3.21 -10.85 -4.74
C PRO A 95 -1.70 -10.79 -4.96
N TRP A 96 -1.17 -9.63 -5.33
CA TRP A 96 0.20 -9.42 -5.80
C TRP A 96 1.23 -9.46 -4.68
N THR A 97 2.50 -9.59 -5.09
CA THR A 97 3.68 -9.34 -4.28
C THR A 97 4.08 -7.86 -4.35
N HIS A 98 5.30 -7.50 -3.94
CA HIS A 98 5.78 -6.12 -3.99
C HIS A 98 6.16 -5.71 -5.42
N GLY A 99 5.19 -5.20 -6.16
CA GLY A 99 5.43 -4.34 -7.35
C GLY A 99 5.78 -5.02 -8.67
N THR A 100 5.68 -6.36 -8.83
CA THR A 100 6.23 -7.01 -10.02
C THR A 100 5.29 -7.93 -10.80
N ASP A 101 4.13 -8.26 -10.30
CA ASP A 101 3.26 -9.30 -10.86
C ASP A 101 1.80 -8.87 -11.09
N TRP A 102 1.61 -7.60 -11.40
CA TRP A 102 0.29 -7.00 -11.68
C TRP A 102 -0.36 -7.54 -12.93
N ASP A 103 0.45 -7.90 -13.91
CA ASP A 103 0.05 -8.40 -15.22
C ASP A 103 0.00 -9.93 -15.30
N SER A 104 0.27 -10.63 -14.18
CA SER A 104 0.26 -12.09 -14.11
C SER A 104 -0.93 -12.61 -13.30
N PRO A 105 -1.65 -13.63 -13.78
CA PRO A 105 -2.61 -14.36 -12.96
C PRO A 105 -1.92 -15.32 -11.97
N VAL A 106 -0.62 -15.58 -12.13
CA VAL A 106 0.13 -16.52 -11.30
C VAL A 106 1.02 -15.77 -10.33
N ILE A 107 0.78 -15.95 -9.05
CA ILE A 107 1.53 -15.33 -7.96
C ILE A 107 2.26 -16.42 -7.17
N GLY A 108 3.58 -16.45 -7.28
CA GLY A 108 4.37 -17.56 -6.77
C GLY A 108 3.98 -18.88 -7.46
N ALA A 109 3.53 -19.86 -6.69
CA ALA A 109 3.09 -21.16 -7.21
C ALA A 109 1.55 -21.24 -7.38
N ARG A 110 0.81 -20.16 -7.22
CA ARG A 110 -0.66 -20.16 -7.24
C ARG A 110 -1.21 -19.41 -8.44
N ASP A 111 -2.11 -20.04 -9.16
CA ASP A 111 -2.97 -19.37 -10.12
C ASP A 111 -4.13 -18.69 -9.38
N MET A 112 -4.14 -17.36 -9.46
CA MET A 112 -5.19 -16.52 -8.88
C MET A 112 -6.34 -16.26 -9.85
N GLY A 113 -6.20 -16.72 -11.10
CA GLY A 113 -7.17 -16.52 -12.16
C GLY A 113 -7.02 -15.18 -12.90
N ALA A 114 -7.60 -15.12 -14.09
CA ALA A 114 -7.46 -13.94 -14.98
C ALA A 114 -7.96 -12.64 -14.34
N ALA A 115 -8.91 -12.70 -13.40
CA ALA A 115 -9.40 -11.53 -12.70
C ALA A 115 -8.36 -10.88 -11.77
N ALA A 116 -7.26 -11.58 -11.45
CA ALA A 116 -6.16 -11.05 -10.65
C ALA A 116 -5.30 -10.04 -11.41
N VAL A 117 -5.29 -10.12 -12.73
CA VAL A 117 -4.52 -9.23 -13.60
C VAL A 117 -5.07 -7.81 -13.51
N GLN A 118 -4.19 -6.87 -13.29
CA GLN A 118 -4.52 -5.45 -13.20
C GLN A 118 -3.56 -4.65 -14.08
N ASP A 119 -4.13 -3.82 -14.96
CA ASP A 119 -3.34 -2.77 -15.60
C ASP A 119 -3.04 -1.68 -14.56
N TYR A 120 -1.84 -1.76 -13.99
CA TYR A 120 -1.37 -0.84 -12.96
C TYR A 120 -1.25 0.58 -13.50
N ASP A 121 -0.69 0.73 -14.70
CA ASP A 121 -0.46 2.05 -15.29
C ASP A 121 -1.79 2.76 -15.56
N ALA A 122 -2.77 2.04 -16.12
CA ALA A 122 -4.10 2.60 -16.33
C ALA A 122 -4.77 2.99 -15.00
N LEU A 123 -4.60 2.18 -13.94
CA LEU A 123 -5.15 2.48 -12.62
C LEU A 123 -4.56 3.78 -12.04
N VAL A 124 -3.24 3.96 -12.14
CA VAL A 124 -2.54 5.14 -11.64
C VAL A 124 -2.83 6.36 -12.52
N LEU A 125 -2.81 6.22 -13.84
CA LEU A 125 -3.09 7.31 -14.77
C LEU A 125 -4.53 7.83 -14.61
N ASP A 126 -5.52 6.95 -14.51
CA ASP A 126 -6.91 7.34 -14.23
C ASP A 126 -7.01 8.21 -12.97
N TRP A 127 -6.28 7.80 -11.90
CA TRP A 127 -6.25 8.54 -10.65
C TRP A 127 -5.61 9.93 -10.83
N MET A 128 -4.48 10.00 -11.53
CA MET A 128 -3.77 11.26 -11.78
C MET A 128 -4.59 12.18 -12.69
N ASP A 129 -5.23 11.66 -13.73
CA ASP A 129 -6.11 12.42 -14.60
C ASP A 129 -7.25 13.06 -13.83
N ARG A 130 -7.85 12.33 -12.90
CA ARG A 130 -8.94 12.88 -12.08
C ARG A 130 -8.46 13.97 -11.14
N TRP A 131 -7.37 13.73 -10.40
CA TRP A 131 -7.02 14.57 -9.26
C TRP A 131 -5.92 15.61 -9.52
N VAL A 132 -5.15 15.46 -10.59
CA VAL A 132 -4.11 16.41 -11.01
C VAL A 132 -4.55 17.19 -12.23
N VAL A 133 -5.08 16.50 -13.25
CA VAL A 133 -5.52 17.15 -14.51
C VAL A 133 -6.95 17.71 -14.35
N GLY A 134 -7.80 17.09 -13.56
CA GLY A 134 -9.19 17.51 -13.33
C GLY A 134 -10.20 16.87 -14.28
N THR A 135 -9.80 15.82 -15.00
CA THR A 135 -10.66 15.09 -15.93
C THR A 135 -11.83 14.42 -15.18
N ASP A 136 -13.06 14.57 -15.68
CA ASP A 136 -14.21 13.82 -15.17
C ASP A 136 -14.26 12.41 -15.78
N ASN A 137 -13.45 11.51 -15.24
CA ASN A 137 -13.35 10.11 -15.66
C ASN A 137 -14.07 9.12 -14.75
N GLY A 138 -14.77 9.61 -13.73
CA GLY A 138 -15.59 8.79 -12.83
C GLY A 138 -14.82 8.08 -11.71
N VAL A 139 -13.53 8.34 -11.54
CA VAL A 139 -12.71 7.74 -10.47
C VAL A 139 -13.27 8.04 -9.08
N ASP A 140 -13.75 9.24 -8.87
CA ASP A 140 -14.35 9.71 -7.61
C ASP A 140 -15.70 9.07 -7.29
N ARG A 141 -16.31 8.36 -8.24
CA ARG A 141 -17.57 7.60 -8.08
C ARG A 141 -17.34 6.10 -7.95
N ARG A 142 -16.10 5.64 -8.04
CA ARG A 142 -15.74 4.22 -7.85
C ARG A 142 -15.84 3.85 -6.37
N PRO A 143 -16.13 2.58 -6.04
CA PRO A 143 -16.06 2.10 -4.66
C PRO A 143 -14.74 2.46 -3.98
N THR A 144 -14.80 2.91 -2.75
CA THR A 144 -13.64 3.39 -1.99
C THR A 144 -12.64 2.29 -1.69
N VAL A 145 -13.13 1.06 -1.54
CA VAL A 145 -12.32 -0.13 -1.26
C VAL A 145 -12.53 -1.17 -2.35
N ARG A 146 -11.43 -1.69 -2.88
CA ARG A 146 -11.39 -2.86 -3.75
C ARG A 146 -10.37 -3.85 -3.19
N LEU A 147 -10.77 -5.06 -2.93
CA LEU A 147 -9.88 -6.11 -2.49
C LEU A 147 -10.10 -7.40 -3.28
N TYR A 148 -9.02 -8.13 -3.54
CA TYR A 148 -9.10 -9.42 -4.18
C TYR A 148 -9.31 -10.52 -3.15
N ALA A 149 -10.43 -11.21 -3.22
CA ALA A 149 -10.73 -12.34 -2.35
C ALA A 149 -10.13 -13.62 -2.95
N MET A 150 -8.93 -13.99 -2.51
CA MET A 150 -8.14 -15.07 -3.08
C MET A 150 -8.89 -16.42 -3.13
N GLY A 151 -9.63 -16.78 -2.07
CA GLY A 151 -10.41 -18.00 -2.05
C GLY A 151 -11.59 -18.04 -3.03
N ALA A 152 -12.13 -16.86 -3.38
CA ALA A 152 -13.22 -16.71 -4.35
C ALA A 152 -12.71 -16.42 -5.77
N GLY A 153 -11.44 -16.08 -5.95
CA GLY A 153 -10.85 -15.69 -7.23
C GLY A 153 -11.51 -14.45 -7.84
N ALA A 154 -11.96 -13.49 -7.01
CA ALA A 154 -12.76 -12.37 -7.47
C ALA A 154 -12.52 -11.11 -6.64
N TRP A 155 -12.73 -9.96 -7.27
CA TRP A 155 -12.71 -8.67 -6.60
C TRP A 155 -13.98 -8.48 -5.75
N ARG A 156 -13.77 -7.96 -4.55
CA ARG A 156 -14.83 -7.44 -3.67
C ARG A 156 -14.67 -5.93 -3.57
N THR A 157 -15.80 -5.25 -3.49
CA THR A 157 -15.83 -3.79 -3.38
C THR A 157 -16.67 -3.35 -2.19
N GLY A 158 -16.39 -2.18 -1.67
CA GLY A 158 -17.14 -1.56 -0.58
C GLY A 158 -16.68 -0.13 -0.34
N ASP A 159 -17.36 0.55 0.57
CA ASP A 159 -17.05 1.93 0.92
C ASP A 159 -16.38 2.08 2.29
N THR A 160 -16.16 0.96 2.98
CA THR A 160 -15.53 0.92 4.30
C THR A 160 -14.44 -0.14 4.37
N TRP A 161 -13.49 0.07 5.27
CA TRP A 161 -12.47 -0.93 5.61
C TRP A 161 -12.58 -1.32 7.10
N PRO A 162 -12.60 -2.61 7.45
CA PRO A 162 -12.81 -3.73 6.51
C PRO A 162 -14.20 -3.66 5.86
N PRO A 163 -14.36 -4.18 4.62
CA PRO A 163 -15.69 -4.27 4.02
C PRO A 163 -16.57 -5.21 4.85
N PRO A 164 -17.90 -4.98 4.86
CA PRO A 164 -18.82 -5.85 5.58
C PRO A 164 -18.63 -7.31 5.15
N ALA A 165 -18.59 -8.21 6.11
CA ALA A 165 -18.62 -9.64 5.81
C ALA A 165 -19.96 -10.01 5.19
N ASP A 166 -19.93 -10.78 4.08
CA ASP A 166 -21.17 -11.41 3.60
C ASP A 166 -21.69 -12.29 4.75
N ARG A 167 -22.85 -11.95 5.28
CA ARG A 167 -23.54 -12.84 6.22
C ARG A 167 -23.84 -14.12 5.43
N ARG A 168 -23.15 -15.20 5.75
CA ARG A 168 -23.59 -16.51 5.28
C ARG A 168 -24.96 -16.76 5.90
N ALA A 169 -25.98 -16.86 5.04
CA ALA A 169 -27.29 -17.32 5.43
C ALA A 169 -27.22 -18.78 5.88
#